data_1e670ea6dc2e1d03c6e57c488757c3f6
#
_entry.id   1e670ea6dc2e1d03c6e57c488757c3f6
#
_cell.length_a   1.000
_cell.length_b   1.000
_cell.length_c   1.000
_cell.angle_alpha   90.00
_cell.angle_beta   90.00
_cell.angle_gamma   90.00
#
_symmetry.space_group_name_H-M   'P 1'
#
loop_
_entity.id
_entity.type
_entity.pdbx_description
1 polymer ?
#
loop_
_entity_poly.entity_id
_entity_poly.type
_entity_poly.pdbx_seq_one_letter_code
_entity_poly.pdbx_strand_id
1 'polypeptide(L)'
;MQETAGNAMNEKDLQMIKELRLMDDDFFSEALDGKKEAVEYIINTILERDDIKVKSTKAQVEYKSATKRSIILDIQAEDADGKIMDIEIQRSDRGSGVKRARFHSSMIDRTLLSKGEDFEDLVDTYVIFITENDKFGEGIPLYHIERKITELDNALFGDGAHIIYVNGEYRNMDHPVGSLMHDFNCKESRDIVNPLLAEEVRYLKETEGGRSQMCKLLEEMRREVAVEAEARGKAEGKAEGKVETSIELALKMLARGRDSIEEIAEMTGLPLEKVRELAKKEIA
;
A
#
# COMPACT_ATOMS: atom_id res chain seq x y z
N MET A 1 -44.31 -2.11 9.80
CA MET A 1 -43.78 -1.99 8.43
C MET A 1 -42.78 -0.85 8.47
N GLN A 2 -41.52 -1.14 8.62
CA GLN A 2 -40.41 -0.20 8.43
C GLN A 2 -39.95 -0.36 6.98
N GLU A 3 -40.22 0.68 6.19
CA GLU A 3 -39.66 0.78 4.84
C GLU A 3 -38.15 0.81 4.95
N THR A 4 -37.51 -0.20 4.40
CA THR A 4 -36.09 -0.16 4.07
C THR A 4 -35.92 0.88 2.99
N ALA A 5 -35.51 2.10 3.38
CA ALA A 5 -35.03 3.09 2.46
C ALA A 5 -33.80 2.49 1.72
N GLY A 6 -34.05 2.00 0.52
CA GLY A 6 -32.99 1.65 -0.42
C GLY A 6 -32.20 2.94 -0.67
N ASN A 7 -30.96 2.95 -0.20
CA ASN A 7 -30.05 4.06 -0.37
C ASN A 7 -29.83 4.22 -1.89
N ALA A 8 -30.53 5.22 -2.49
CA ALA A 8 -30.32 5.52 -3.91
C ALA A 8 -28.85 5.88 -4.07
N MET A 9 -28.13 5.11 -4.90
CA MET A 9 -26.72 5.32 -5.19
C MET A 9 -26.49 6.79 -5.56
N ASN A 10 -25.60 7.46 -4.83
CA ASN A 10 -25.27 8.85 -5.08
C ASN A 10 -24.60 8.96 -6.46
N GLU A 11 -25.04 9.92 -7.30
CA GLU A 11 -24.46 10.17 -8.63
C GLU A 11 -22.94 10.39 -8.57
N LYS A 12 -22.44 10.99 -7.50
CA LYS A 12 -21.00 11.18 -7.28
C LYS A 12 -20.27 9.86 -7.10
N ASP A 13 -20.86 8.91 -6.38
CA ASP A 13 -20.27 7.59 -6.16
C ASP A 13 -20.24 6.79 -7.47
N LEU A 14 -21.30 6.84 -8.25
CA LEU A 14 -21.35 6.25 -9.58
C LEU A 14 -20.27 6.82 -10.51
N GLN A 15 -20.06 8.15 -10.46
CA GLN A 15 -19.00 8.76 -11.24
C GLN A 15 -17.61 8.35 -10.76
N MET A 16 -17.38 8.27 -9.45
CA MET A 16 -16.11 7.76 -8.90
C MET A 16 -15.85 6.32 -9.34
N ILE A 17 -16.82 5.42 -9.23
CA ILE A 17 -16.69 4.02 -9.64
C ILE A 17 -16.30 3.91 -11.12
N LYS A 18 -16.87 4.74 -12.00
CA LYS A 18 -16.50 4.74 -13.43
C LYS A 18 -15.05 5.10 -13.68
N GLU A 19 -14.48 6.00 -12.88
CA GLU A 19 -13.09 6.43 -13.03
C GLU A 19 -12.04 5.45 -12.50
N LEU A 20 -12.43 4.50 -11.64
CA LEU A 20 -11.51 3.50 -11.06
C LEU A 20 -10.95 2.56 -12.13
N ARG A 21 -9.72 2.13 -11.91
CA ARG A 21 -8.95 1.19 -12.79
C ARG A 21 -8.38 0.07 -11.93
N LEU A 22 -7.99 -1.03 -12.53
CA LEU A 22 -7.23 -2.08 -11.83
C LEU A 22 -5.88 -1.57 -11.28
N MET A 23 -5.42 -0.39 -11.72
CA MET A 23 -4.25 0.29 -11.18
C MET A 23 -4.55 1.03 -9.84
N ASP A 24 -5.81 1.09 -9.40
CA ASP A 24 -6.21 1.66 -8.10
C ASP A 24 -6.29 0.52 -7.08
N ASP A 25 -5.51 0.57 -5.97
CA ASP A 25 -5.28 -0.52 -5.03
C ASP A 25 -6.57 -1.10 -4.41
N ASP A 26 -7.46 -0.26 -3.92
CA ASP A 26 -8.75 -0.71 -3.36
C ASP A 26 -9.64 -1.37 -4.41
N PHE A 27 -9.65 -0.83 -5.65
CA PHE A 27 -10.41 -1.43 -6.75
C PHE A 27 -9.79 -2.74 -7.21
N PHE A 28 -8.46 -2.82 -7.25
CA PHE A 28 -7.72 -4.04 -7.57
C PHE A 28 -8.02 -5.16 -6.58
N SER A 29 -7.91 -4.84 -5.30
CA SER A 29 -8.20 -5.77 -4.22
C SER A 29 -9.63 -6.30 -4.29
N GLU A 30 -10.60 -5.41 -4.50
CA GLU A 30 -12.02 -5.77 -4.59
C GLU A 30 -12.33 -6.59 -5.86
N ALA A 31 -11.68 -6.26 -7.00
CA ALA A 31 -11.89 -6.97 -8.26
C ALA A 31 -11.31 -8.39 -8.25
N LEU A 32 -10.26 -8.63 -7.47
CA LEU A 32 -9.52 -9.89 -7.52
C LEU A 32 -9.66 -10.76 -6.27
N ASP A 33 -10.41 -10.32 -5.24
CA ASP A 33 -10.66 -11.14 -4.06
C ASP A 33 -11.37 -12.44 -4.42
N GLY A 34 -10.73 -13.56 -4.14
CA GLY A 34 -11.23 -14.90 -4.47
C GLY A 34 -11.24 -15.27 -5.97
N LYS A 35 -10.72 -14.41 -6.88
CA LYS A 35 -10.76 -14.59 -8.34
C LYS A 35 -9.51 -15.32 -8.86
N LYS A 36 -9.47 -16.62 -8.65
CA LYS A 36 -8.28 -17.47 -8.91
C LYS A 36 -7.79 -17.38 -10.35
N GLU A 37 -8.67 -17.50 -11.32
CA GLU A 37 -8.33 -17.53 -12.75
C GLU A 37 -7.75 -16.18 -13.21
N ALA A 38 -8.30 -15.06 -12.73
CA ALA A 38 -7.80 -13.73 -13.04
C ALA A 38 -6.42 -13.49 -12.41
N VAL A 39 -6.23 -13.88 -11.14
CA VAL A 39 -4.95 -13.78 -10.43
C VAL A 39 -3.92 -14.73 -11.04
N GLU A 40 -4.30 -15.95 -11.41
CA GLU A 40 -3.44 -16.91 -12.14
C GLU A 40 -2.93 -16.33 -13.47
N TYR A 41 -3.83 -15.68 -14.24
CA TYR A 41 -3.44 -15.00 -15.48
C TYR A 41 -2.41 -13.88 -15.22
N ILE A 42 -2.63 -13.04 -14.20
CA ILE A 42 -1.72 -11.95 -13.83
C ILE A 42 -0.33 -12.52 -13.46
N ILE A 43 -0.29 -13.52 -12.59
CA ILE A 43 0.94 -14.15 -12.11
C ILE A 43 1.71 -14.80 -13.26
N ASN A 44 1.02 -15.62 -14.08
CA ASN A 44 1.65 -16.27 -15.23
C ASN A 44 2.21 -15.25 -16.22
N THR A 45 1.49 -14.14 -16.45
CA THR A 45 1.97 -13.06 -17.35
C THR A 45 3.23 -12.40 -16.79
N ILE A 46 3.29 -12.10 -15.49
CA ILE A 46 4.42 -11.41 -14.85
C ILE A 46 5.63 -12.33 -14.72
N LEU A 47 5.41 -13.60 -14.37
CA LEU A 47 6.48 -14.60 -14.23
C LEU A 47 6.90 -15.23 -15.55
N GLU A 48 6.29 -14.81 -16.69
CA GLU A 48 6.54 -15.35 -18.04
C GLU A 48 6.40 -16.89 -18.06
N ARG A 49 5.35 -17.39 -17.40
CA ARG A 49 5.02 -18.82 -17.26
C ARG A 49 3.60 -19.08 -17.74
N ASP A 50 3.22 -20.35 -17.86
CA ASP A 50 1.87 -20.82 -18.22
C ASP A 50 1.40 -22.00 -17.38
N ASP A 51 2.25 -22.45 -16.45
CA ASP A 51 2.07 -23.66 -15.65
C ASP A 51 1.64 -23.41 -14.20
N ILE A 52 1.67 -22.14 -13.73
CA ILE A 52 1.27 -21.82 -12.37
C ILE A 52 -0.24 -21.97 -12.23
N LYS A 53 -0.66 -22.73 -11.22
CA LYS A 53 -2.05 -22.94 -10.86
C LYS A 53 -2.36 -22.38 -9.48
N VAL A 54 -3.17 -21.34 -9.42
CA VAL A 54 -3.55 -20.69 -8.17
C VAL A 54 -4.58 -21.55 -7.42
N LYS A 55 -4.21 -22.03 -6.25
CA LYS A 55 -5.06 -22.80 -5.35
C LYS A 55 -6.00 -21.92 -4.53
N SER A 56 -5.48 -20.80 -4.04
CA SER A 56 -6.24 -19.81 -3.28
C SER A 56 -5.76 -18.39 -3.56
N THR A 57 -6.68 -17.43 -3.48
CA THR A 57 -6.36 -16.00 -3.50
C THR A 57 -7.24 -15.27 -2.50
N LYS A 58 -6.69 -14.24 -1.86
CA LYS A 58 -7.39 -13.43 -0.87
C LYS A 58 -6.83 -12.02 -0.88
N ALA A 59 -7.73 -11.03 -0.89
CA ALA A 59 -7.38 -9.62 -0.76
C ALA A 59 -7.18 -9.19 0.70
N GLN A 60 -6.47 -8.11 0.90
CA GLN A 60 -6.29 -7.37 2.16
C GLN A 60 -5.87 -8.28 3.33
N VAL A 61 -4.87 -9.13 3.08
CA VAL A 61 -4.38 -10.07 4.10
C VAL A 61 -3.45 -9.36 5.08
N GLU A 62 -3.88 -9.26 6.34
CA GLU A 62 -3.08 -8.60 7.38
C GLU A 62 -2.10 -9.56 8.04
N TYR A 63 -0.82 -9.25 7.97
CA TYR A 63 0.25 -9.92 8.73
C TYR A 63 0.61 -9.09 9.95
N LYS A 64 0.04 -9.51 11.09
CA LYS A 64 0.16 -8.79 12.37
C LYS A 64 1.52 -8.96 13.04
N SER A 65 2.00 -7.87 13.61
CA SER A 65 3.09 -7.89 14.58
C SER A 65 2.60 -7.30 15.91
N ALA A 66 2.71 -8.05 17.00
CA ALA A 66 2.23 -7.61 18.31
C ALA A 66 2.93 -6.34 18.83
N THR A 67 4.16 -6.08 18.41
CA THR A 67 5.00 -5.00 18.96
C THR A 67 5.66 -4.11 17.92
N LYS A 68 5.50 -4.43 16.62
CA LYS A 68 6.17 -3.73 15.51
C LYS A 68 5.16 -3.44 14.39
N ARG A 69 5.65 -2.93 13.27
CA ARG A 69 4.85 -2.63 12.09
C ARG A 69 4.25 -3.91 11.50
N SER A 70 2.93 -3.94 11.32
CA SER A 70 2.21 -4.93 10.50
C SER A 70 2.25 -4.53 9.03
N ILE A 71 1.92 -5.46 8.14
CA ILE A 71 1.66 -5.19 6.73
C ILE A 71 0.28 -5.72 6.37
N ILE A 72 -0.30 -5.14 5.34
CA ILE A 72 -1.48 -5.65 4.65
C ILE A 72 -1.03 -5.91 3.22
N LEU A 73 -1.31 -7.10 2.71
CA LEU A 73 -1.04 -7.50 1.34
C LEU A 73 -2.28 -7.22 0.48
N ASP A 74 -2.10 -6.54 -0.65
CA ASP A 74 -3.24 -6.19 -1.52
C ASP A 74 -3.89 -7.47 -2.06
N ILE A 75 -3.12 -8.37 -2.66
CA ILE A 75 -3.56 -9.72 -3.04
C ILE A 75 -2.49 -10.75 -2.64
N GLN A 76 -2.87 -11.70 -1.80
CA GLN A 76 -2.08 -12.91 -1.55
C GLN A 76 -2.63 -14.07 -2.36
N ALA A 77 -1.77 -14.74 -3.12
CA ALA A 77 -2.05 -15.99 -3.81
C ALA A 77 -1.18 -17.13 -3.30
N GLU A 78 -1.72 -18.35 -3.27
CA GLU A 78 -1.01 -19.60 -3.00
C GLU A 78 -1.19 -20.51 -4.20
N ASP A 79 -0.09 -21.07 -4.74
CA ASP A 79 -0.15 -22.03 -5.83
C ASP A 79 -0.33 -23.48 -5.34
N ALA A 80 -0.34 -24.42 -6.30
CA ALA A 80 -0.51 -25.84 -6.00
C ALA A 80 0.65 -26.43 -5.19
N ASP A 81 1.85 -25.85 -5.30
CA ASP A 81 3.07 -26.26 -4.62
C ASP A 81 3.26 -25.56 -3.25
N GLY A 82 2.31 -24.70 -2.87
CA GLY A 82 2.35 -23.94 -1.62
C GLY A 82 3.18 -22.66 -1.69
N LYS A 83 3.67 -22.26 -2.87
CA LYS A 83 4.38 -20.98 -3.05
C LYS A 83 3.46 -19.80 -2.79
N ILE A 84 3.98 -18.80 -2.10
CA ILE A 84 3.21 -17.59 -1.76
C ILE A 84 3.62 -16.43 -2.65
N MET A 85 2.63 -15.77 -3.20
CA MET A 85 2.77 -14.62 -4.09
C MET A 85 1.97 -13.46 -3.53
N ASP A 86 2.65 -12.35 -3.28
CA ASP A 86 2.09 -11.07 -2.86
C ASP A 86 2.10 -10.12 -4.05
N ILE A 87 0.92 -9.62 -4.44
CA ILE A 87 0.77 -8.68 -5.55
C ILE A 87 0.29 -7.34 -4.98
N GLU A 88 1.14 -6.33 -5.12
CA GLU A 88 0.94 -4.99 -4.60
C GLU A 88 0.75 -3.98 -5.74
N ILE A 89 -0.28 -3.15 -5.67
CA ILE A 89 -0.48 -2.03 -6.58
C ILE A 89 0.03 -0.73 -5.93
N GLN A 90 0.88 0.01 -6.65
CA GLN A 90 1.46 1.23 -6.11
C GLN A 90 1.41 2.39 -7.10
N ARG A 91 0.47 3.32 -6.90
CA ARG A 91 0.33 4.54 -7.71
C ARG A 91 1.36 5.62 -7.37
N SER A 92 1.92 5.60 -6.17
CA SER A 92 2.89 6.59 -5.75
C SER A 92 4.28 5.98 -5.54
N ASP A 93 5.33 6.69 -5.94
CA ASP A 93 6.72 6.25 -5.75
C ASP A 93 7.09 6.04 -4.29
N ARG A 94 6.39 6.68 -3.35
CA ARG A 94 6.61 6.51 -1.90
C ARG A 94 6.20 5.14 -1.41
N GLY A 95 5.19 4.51 -2.03
CA GLY A 95 4.71 3.18 -1.67
C GLY A 95 5.63 2.04 -2.13
N SER A 96 6.29 2.18 -3.29
CA SER A 96 7.09 1.13 -3.95
C SER A 96 8.58 1.12 -3.55
N GLY A 97 8.92 1.54 -2.32
CA GLY A 97 10.31 1.58 -1.88
C GLY A 97 10.93 0.19 -1.75
N VAL A 98 12.19 0.03 -2.23
CA VAL A 98 12.94 -1.24 -2.19
C VAL A 98 13.07 -1.84 -0.79
N LYS A 99 13.08 -1.01 0.25
CA LYS A 99 13.08 -1.48 1.64
C LYS A 99 11.71 -2.01 2.08
N ARG A 100 10.61 -1.49 1.50
CA ARG A 100 9.25 -2.01 1.73
C ARG A 100 9.12 -3.40 1.12
N ALA A 101 9.55 -3.60 -0.12
CA ALA A 101 9.53 -4.91 -0.77
C ALA A 101 10.30 -5.96 0.04
N ARG A 102 11.52 -5.62 0.50
CA ARG A 102 12.29 -6.49 1.40
C ARG A 102 11.55 -6.79 2.71
N PHE A 103 10.83 -5.80 3.26
CA PHE A 103 10.09 -5.98 4.50
C PHE A 103 8.88 -6.90 4.30
N HIS A 104 8.14 -6.76 3.18
CA HIS A 104 7.06 -7.68 2.80
C HIS A 104 7.58 -9.12 2.70
N SER A 105 8.64 -9.37 1.93
CA SER A 105 9.29 -10.68 1.83
C SER A 105 9.59 -11.29 3.21
N SER A 106 10.24 -10.53 4.09
CA SER A 106 10.57 -11.00 5.45
C SER A 106 9.35 -11.27 6.33
N MET A 107 8.24 -10.55 6.12
CA MET A 107 7.01 -10.78 6.89
C MET A 107 6.26 -12.01 6.40
N ILE A 108 6.31 -12.29 5.09
CA ILE A 108 5.76 -13.51 4.51
C ILE A 108 6.52 -14.72 5.05
N ASP A 109 7.86 -14.75 4.91
CA ASP A 109 8.71 -15.84 5.40
C ASP A 109 8.45 -16.15 6.88
N ARG A 110 8.34 -15.10 7.70
CA ARG A 110 8.06 -15.24 9.14
C ARG A 110 6.74 -15.97 9.42
N THR A 111 5.75 -15.89 8.54
CA THR A 111 4.43 -16.49 8.75
C THR A 111 4.33 -17.91 8.21
N LEU A 112 5.29 -18.32 7.39
CA LEU A 112 5.29 -19.62 6.74
C LEU A 112 5.82 -20.75 7.64
N LEU A 113 6.69 -20.43 8.59
CA LEU A 113 7.25 -21.42 9.52
C LEU A 113 6.68 -21.27 10.93
N SER A 114 6.23 -22.38 11.47
CA SER A 114 5.85 -22.51 12.87
C SER A 114 7.07 -22.85 13.74
N LYS A 115 6.91 -22.70 15.06
CA LYS A 115 7.99 -23.04 16.00
C LYS A 115 8.34 -24.53 15.93
N GLY A 116 9.55 -24.82 15.50
CA GLY A 116 10.13 -26.18 15.45
C GLY A 116 10.13 -26.82 14.06
N GLU A 117 9.61 -26.12 13.04
CA GLU A 117 9.78 -26.51 11.64
C GLU A 117 11.18 -26.16 11.14
N ASP A 118 11.66 -26.87 10.14
CA ASP A 118 12.98 -26.66 9.54
C ASP A 118 12.95 -25.44 8.61
N PHE A 119 14.06 -24.71 8.53
CA PHE A 119 14.18 -23.60 7.58
C PHE A 119 14.20 -24.06 6.11
N GLU A 120 14.60 -25.31 5.87
CA GLU A 120 14.57 -25.94 4.54
C GLU A 120 13.12 -26.24 4.05
N ASP A 121 12.13 -26.17 4.95
CA ASP A 121 10.71 -26.30 4.61
C ASP A 121 10.09 -24.98 4.07
N LEU A 122 10.86 -23.86 4.04
CA LEU A 122 10.41 -22.62 3.43
C LEU A 122 10.17 -22.81 1.92
N VAL A 123 8.98 -22.43 1.48
CA VAL A 123 8.61 -22.41 0.06
C VAL A 123 9.10 -21.13 -0.62
N ASP A 124 9.19 -21.15 -1.94
CA ASP A 124 9.48 -19.92 -2.70
C ASP A 124 8.40 -18.85 -2.44
N THR A 125 8.85 -17.61 -2.28
CA THR A 125 7.98 -16.46 -2.06
C THR A 125 8.22 -15.37 -3.10
N TYR A 126 7.15 -14.75 -3.57
CA TYR A 126 7.20 -13.72 -4.59
C TYR A 126 6.52 -12.46 -4.06
N VAL A 127 7.24 -11.34 -4.08
CA VAL A 127 6.68 -10.01 -3.80
C VAL A 127 6.69 -9.21 -5.10
N ILE A 128 5.51 -8.97 -5.66
CA ILE A 128 5.32 -8.36 -6.96
C ILE A 128 4.74 -6.96 -6.76
N PHE A 129 5.52 -5.93 -7.08
CA PHE A 129 5.05 -4.55 -7.10
C PHE A 129 4.69 -4.12 -8.51
N ILE A 130 3.41 -3.87 -8.78
CA ILE A 130 2.95 -3.23 -10.01
C ILE A 130 2.89 -1.73 -9.75
N THR A 131 3.82 -0.98 -10.34
CA THR A 131 3.95 0.47 -10.12
C THR A 131 3.35 1.26 -11.26
N GLU A 132 2.63 2.36 -11.00
CA GLU A 132 2.04 3.20 -12.05
C GLU A 132 3.12 3.81 -12.95
N ASN A 133 4.26 4.23 -12.34
CA ASN A 133 5.42 4.78 -13.05
C ASN A 133 6.54 3.73 -13.16
N ASP A 134 7.47 3.93 -14.12
CA ASP A 134 8.67 3.11 -14.21
C ASP A 134 9.59 3.35 -12.99
N LYS A 135 9.65 2.38 -12.09
CA LYS A 135 10.38 2.51 -10.81
C LYS A 135 11.86 2.81 -10.98
N PHE A 136 12.48 2.30 -12.03
CA PHE A 136 13.93 2.39 -12.25
C PHE A 136 14.28 3.24 -13.46
N GLY A 137 13.29 3.61 -14.31
CA GLY A 137 13.48 4.54 -15.43
C GLY A 137 14.20 3.96 -16.66
N GLU A 138 14.30 2.62 -16.77
CA GLU A 138 15.00 1.94 -17.87
C GLU A 138 14.07 1.57 -19.04
N GLY A 139 12.76 1.80 -18.91
CA GLY A 139 11.77 1.54 -19.97
C GLY A 139 11.50 0.07 -20.27
N ILE A 140 11.98 -0.86 -19.44
CA ILE A 140 11.74 -2.30 -19.62
C ILE A 140 10.48 -2.74 -18.84
N PRO A 141 9.83 -3.85 -19.26
CA PRO A 141 8.55 -4.27 -18.67
C PRO A 141 8.66 -4.77 -17.23
N LEU A 142 9.74 -5.46 -16.89
CA LEU A 142 9.94 -6.16 -15.62
C LEU A 142 11.35 -5.96 -15.07
N TYR A 143 11.45 -5.87 -13.75
CA TYR A 143 12.71 -5.83 -13.01
C TYR A 143 12.70 -6.96 -11.98
N HIS A 144 13.56 -7.96 -12.18
CA HIS A 144 13.74 -9.06 -11.25
C HIS A 144 14.89 -8.76 -10.29
N ILE A 145 14.61 -8.84 -9.00
CA ILE A 145 15.57 -8.57 -7.93
C ILE A 145 15.88 -9.89 -7.23
N GLU A 146 17.12 -10.33 -7.37
CA GLU A 146 17.66 -11.58 -6.83
C GLU A 146 18.90 -11.32 -5.98
N ARG A 147 19.12 -12.15 -4.97
CA ARG A 147 20.37 -12.14 -4.22
C ARG A 147 21.45 -12.88 -4.97
N LYS A 148 22.69 -12.38 -4.90
CA LYS A 148 23.83 -12.92 -5.64
C LYS A 148 25.03 -13.10 -4.74
N ILE A 149 25.85 -14.10 -5.04
CA ILE A 149 27.13 -14.38 -4.39
C ILE A 149 28.21 -13.64 -5.17
N THR A 150 28.71 -12.53 -4.63
CA THR A 150 29.65 -11.62 -5.31
C THR A 150 30.95 -12.33 -5.71
N GLU A 151 31.45 -13.20 -4.84
CA GLU A 151 32.73 -13.93 -5.02
C GLU A 151 32.65 -15.09 -6.02
N LEU A 152 31.41 -15.47 -6.43
CA LEU A 152 31.16 -16.53 -7.42
C LEU A 152 30.62 -15.95 -8.73
N ASP A 153 31.22 -14.88 -9.20
CA ASP A 153 30.87 -14.21 -10.46
C ASP A 153 29.38 -13.80 -10.54
N ASN A 154 28.86 -13.34 -9.41
CA ASN A 154 27.44 -12.98 -9.24
C ASN A 154 26.47 -14.15 -9.51
N ALA A 155 26.85 -15.38 -9.22
CA ALA A 155 25.93 -16.51 -9.24
C ALA A 155 24.72 -16.24 -8.33
N LEU A 156 23.54 -16.74 -8.71
CA LEU A 156 22.34 -16.61 -7.90
C LEU A 156 22.54 -17.31 -6.55
N PHE A 157 22.08 -16.68 -5.48
CA PHE A 157 22.11 -17.27 -4.14
C PHE A 157 21.10 -18.42 -4.01
N GLY A 158 19.93 -18.29 -4.69
CA GLY A 158 18.94 -19.36 -4.82
C GLY A 158 18.20 -19.67 -3.52
N ASP A 159 17.84 -18.62 -2.76
CA ASP A 159 17.15 -18.75 -1.48
C ASP A 159 15.60 -18.76 -1.59
N GLY A 160 15.07 -18.77 -2.81
CA GLY A 160 13.62 -18.84 -3.07
C GLY A 160 12.82 -17.56 -2.76
N ALA A 161 13.50 -16.46 -2.39
CA ALA A 161 12.85 -15.18 -2.13
C ALA A 161 13.00 -14.22 -3.32
N HIS A 162 11.91 -13.98 -4.05
CA HIS A 162 11.88 -13.20 -5.28
C HIS A 162 11.15 -11.87 -5.09
N ILE A 163 11.71 -10.79 -5.62
CA ILE A 163 11.04 -9.49 -5.69
C ILE A 163 10.99 -9.05 -7.15
N ILE A 164 9.80 -8.64 -7.62
CA ILE A 164 9.58 -8.23 -9.01
C ILE A 164 8.90 -6.87 -9.02
N TYR A 165 9.43 -5.95 -9.83
CA TYR A 165 8.75 -4.71 -10.15
C TYR A 165 8.24 -4.76 -11.57
N VAL A 166 6.95 -4.45 -11.74
CA VAL A 166 6.27 -4.36 -13.03
C VAL A 166 6.12 -2.89 -13.38
N ASN A 167 6.60 -2.53 -14.56
CA ASN A 167 6.53 -1.16 -15.07
C ASN A 167 5.12 -0.86 -15.64
N GLY A 168 4.30 -0.12 -14.89
CA GLY A 168 2.94 0.25 -15.31
C GLY A 168 2.89 1.29 -16.43
N GLU A 169 4.00 1.92 -16.81
CA GLU A 169 4.10 2.78 -17.99
C GLU A 169 4.43 2.01 -19.28
N TYR A 170 4.76 0.73 -19.21
CA TYR A 170 5.11 -0.07 -20.38
C TYR A 170 3.88 -0.28 -21.27
N ARG A 171 3.97 0.12 -22.54
CA ARG A 171 2.81 0.19 -23.48
C ARG A 171 2.95 -0.68 -24.73
N ASN A 172 4.00 -1.50 -24.85
CA ASN A 172 4.14 -2.37 -26.00
C ASN A 172 3.12 -3.51 -25.95
N MET A 173 2.06 -3.42 -26.76
CA MET A 173 0.98 -4.41 -26.82
C MET A 173 1.41 -5.78 -27.37
N ASP A 174 2.55 -5.86 -28.07
CA ASP A 174 3.10 -7.13 -28.56
C ASP A 174 3.79 -7.93 -27.42
N HIS A 175 4.01 -7.29 -26.28
CA HIS A 175 4.56 -7.94 -25.09
C HIS A 175 3.44 -8.22 -24.08
N PRO A 176 3.39 -9.44 -23.47
CA PRO A 176 2.31 -9.81 -22.53
C PRO A 176 2.12 -8.81 -21.39
N VAL A 177 3.21 -8.32 -20.79
CA VAL A 177 3.16 -7.30 -19.72
C VAL A 177 2.60 -5.97 -20.23
N GLY A 178 2.89 -5.60 -21.49
CA GLY A 178 2.33 -4.36 -22.07
C GLY A 178 0.82 -4.46 -22.26
N SER A 179 0.32 -5.62 -22.70
CA SER A 179 -1.12 -5.90 -22.78
C SER A 179 -1.76 -5.90 -21.37
N LEU A 180 -1.12 -6.53 -20.39
CA LEU A 180 -1.58 -6.51 -18.99
C LEU A 180 -1.66 -5.08 -18.45
N MET A 181 -0.63 -4.27 -18.67
CA MET A 181 -0.60 -2.86 -18.20
C MET A 181 -1.58 -1.98 -18.96
N HIS A 182 -1.90 -2.29 -20.22
CA HIS A 182 -3.02 -1.68 -20.93
C HIS A 182 -4.32 -1.95 -20.17
N ASP A 183 -4.62 -3.21 -19.87
CA ASP A 183 -5.85 -3.63 -19.19
C ASP A 183 -5.96 -2.99 -17.78
N PHE A 184 -4.87 -2.91 -17.05
CA PHE A 184 -4.81 -2.27 -15.73
C PHE A 184 -5.12 -0.78 -15.77
N ASN A 185 -4.87 -0.11 -16.90
CA ASN A 185 -5.14 1.31 -17.08
C ASN A 185 -6.51 1.61 -17.72
N CYS A 186 -7.23 0.61 -18.19
CA CYS A 186 -8.57 0.78 -18.76
C CYS A 186 -9.59 1.15 -17.69
N LYS A 187 -10.44 2.14 -18.01
CA LYS A 187 -11.59 2.53 -17.18
C LYS A 187 -12.85 1.74 -17.54
N GLU A 188 -13.01 1.38 -18.77
CA GLU A 188 -14.20 0.69 -19.28
C GLU A 188 -13.89 -0.80 -19.51
N SER A 189 -14.79 -1.68 -19.08
CA SER A 189 -14.62 -3.14 -19.22
C SER A 189 -14.44 -3.59 -20.67
N ARG A 190 -15.12 -2.91 -21.61
CA ARG A 190 -15.06 -3.20 -23.06
C ARG A 190 -13.70 -2.91 -23.71
N ASP A 191 -12.87 -2.07 -23.06
CA ASP A 191 -11.55 -1.69 -23.57
C ASP A 191 -10.46 -2.65 -23.04
N ILE A 192 -10.79 -3.51 -22.10
CA ILE A 192 -9.91 -4.53 -21.52
C ILE A 192 -9.80 -5.71 -22.49
N VAL A 193 -8.57 -6.10 -22.82
CA VAL A 193 -8.28 -7.17 -23.77
C VAL A 193 -8.49 -8.56 -23.18
N ASN A 194 -8.04 -8.76 -21.93
CA ASN A 194 -8.20 -10.05 -21.26
C ASN A 194 -9.65 -10.25 -20.77
N PRO A 195 -10.35 -11.32 -21.18
CA PRO A 195 -11.75 -11.51 -20.84
C PRO A 195 -12.01 -11.77 -19.36
N LEU A 196 -11.06 -12.36 -18.62
CA LEU A 196 -11.20 -12.60 -17.17
C LEU A 196 -11.20 -11.26 -16.42
N LEU A 197 -10.25 -10.37 -16.73
CA LEU A 197 -10.19 -9.05 -16.13
C LEU A 197 -11.38 -8.18 -16.56
N ALA A 198 -11.77 -8.23 -17.83
CA ALA A 198 -12.93 -7.52 -18.35
C ALA A 198 -14.23 -7.91 -17.61
N GLU A 199 -14.40 -9.19 -17.28
CA GLU A 199 -15.58 -9.70 -16.59
C GLU A 199 -15.66 -9.15 -15.16
N GLU A 200 -14.54 -9.14 -14.41
CA GLU A 200 -14.51 -8.63 -13.05
C GLU A 200 -14.77 -7.12 -12.99
N VAL A 201 -14.12 -6.36 -13.89
CA VAL A 201 -14.36 -4.91 -14.01
C VAL A 201 -15.80 -4.62 -14.41
N ARG A 202 -16.35 -5.38 -15.36
CA ARG A 202 -17.76 -5.26 -15.78
C ARG A 202 -18.70 -5.55 -14.61
N TYR A 203 -18.46 -6.62 -13.85
CA TYR A 203 -19.26 -6.97 -12.71
C TYR A 203 -19.34 -5.80 -11.72
N LEU A 204 -18.19 -5.27 -11.28
CA LEU A 204 -18.14 -4.22 -10.28
C LEU A 204 -18.74 -2.89 -10.76
N LYS A 205 -18.55 -2.53 -12.04
CA LYS A 205 -18.97 -1.23 -12.56
C LYS A 205 -20.37 -1.20 -13.17
N GLU A 206 -20.82 -2.31 -13.75
CA GLU A 206 -22.00 -2.31 -14.61
C GLU A 206 -23.18 -3.07 -14.01
N THR A 207 -22.95 -4.00 -13.06
CA THR A 207 -24.05 -4.72 -12.40
C THR A 207 -24.55 -3.97 -11.16
N GLU A 208 -25.80 -4.21 -10.76
CA GLU A 208 -26.36 -3.65 -9.53
C GLU A 208 -25.64 -4.18 -8.29
N GLY A 209 -25.33 -5.48 -8.25
CA GLY A 209 -24.60 -6.12 -7.17
C GLY A 209 -23.19 -5.55 -6.99
N GLY A 210 -22.41 -5.48 -8.08
CA GLY A 210 -21.05 -4.93 -8.06
C GLY A 210 -21.03 -3.45 -7.67
N ARG A 211 -21.93 -2.64 -8.20
CA ARG A 211 -22.04 -1.22 -7.81
C ARG A 211 -22.41 -1.04 -6.34
N SER A 212 -23.29 -1.90 -5.80
CA SER A 212 -23.61 -1.88 -4.37
C SER A 212 -22.40 -2.24 -3.50
N GLN A 213 -21.58 -3.20 -3.95
CA GLN A 213 -20.32 -3.60 -3.33
C GLN A 213 -19.32 -2.44 -3.33
N MET A 214 -19.12 -1.80 -4.47
CA MET A 214 -18.24 -0.63 -4.62
C MET A 214 -18.71 0.58 -3.78
N CYS A 215 -20.01 0.82 -3.66
CA CYS A 215 -20.50 1.90 -2.79
C CYS A 215 -20.15 1.66 -1.32
N LYS A 216 -20.23 0.42 -0.84
CA LYS A 216 -19.81 0.09 0.54
C LYS A 216 -18.31 0.32 0.73
N LEU A 217 -17.49 -0.12 -0.21
CA LEU A 217 -16.06 0.13 -0.21
C LEU A 217 -15.74 1.64 -0.13
N LEU A 218 -16.38 2.46 -0.97
CA LEU A 218 -16.21 3.91 -0.94
C LEU A 218 -16.66 4.55 0.38
N GLU A 219 -17.69 4.03 1.03
CA GLU A 219 -18.13 4.47 2.36
C GLU A 219 -17.09 4.11 3.43
N GLU A 220 -16.52 2.92 3.37
CA GLU A 220 -15.45 2.46 4.28
C GLU A 220 -14.20 3.32 4.13
N MET A 221 -13.72 3.54 2.91
CA MET A 221 -12.59 4.42 2.61
C MET A 221 -12.80 5.85 3.16
N ARG A 222 -14.00 6.43 2.96
CA ARG A 222 -14.33 7.75 3.50
C ARG A 222 -14.29 7.77 5.02
N ARG A 223 -14.74 6.70 5.66
CA ARG A 223 -14.71 6.57 7.13
C ARG A 223 -13.29 6.50 7.64
N GLU A 224 -12.43 5.72 6.99
CA GLU A 224 -11.02 5.59 7.34
C GLU A 224 -10.29 6.93 7.21
N VAL A 225 -10.45 7.62 6.08
CA VAL A 225 -9.87 8.95 5.86
C VAL A 225 -10.37 9.96 6.91
N ALA A 226 -11.65 9.90 7.29
CA ALA A 226 -12.19 10.78 8.33
C ALA A 226 -11.59 10.50 9.72
N VAL A 227 -11.42 9.21 10.07
CA VAL A 227 -10.79 8.78 11.34
C VAL A 227 -9.31 9.20 11.39
N GLU A 228 -8.58 9.01 10.31
CA GLU A 228 -7.17 9.43 10.22
C GLU A 228 -7.03 10.96 10.30
N ALA A 229 -7.89 11.71 9.61
CA ALA A 229 -7.89 13.15 9.65
C ALA A 229 -8.21 13.67 11.07
N GLU A 230 -9.17 13.06 11.76
CA GLU A 230 -9.51 13.40 13.16
C GLU A 230 -8.34 13.08 14.10
N ALA A 231 -7.71 11.90 13.94
CA ALA A 231 -6.57 11.51 14.77
C ALA A 231 -5.38 12.45 14.56
N ARG A 232 -5.11 12.83 13.30
CA ARG A 232 -4.06 13.81 12.97
C ARG A 232 -4.38 15.17 13.55
N GLY A 233 -5.59 15.68 13.38
CA GLY A 233 -6.02 16.98 13.94
C GLY A 233 -5.91 17.01 15.47
N LYS A 234 -6.29 15.91 16.17
CA LYS A 234 -6.10 15.78 17.61
C LYS A 234 -4.63 15.79 18.02
N ALA A 235 -3.77 15.12 17.27
CA ALA A 235 -2.34 15.07 17.55
C ALA A 235 -1.68 16.44 17.32
N GLU A 236 -2.01 17.11 16.22
CA GLU A 236 -1.55 18.46 15.90
C GLU A 236 -2.01 19.47 16.95
N GLY A 237 -3.31 19.50 17.29
CA GLY A 237 -3.87 20.39 18.31
C GLY A 237 -3.27 20.17 19.72
N LYS A 238 -2.97 18.89 20.08
CA LYS A 238 -2.28 18.59 21.33
C LYS A 238 -0.82 19.07 21.32
N ALA A 239 -0.14 18.98 20.20
CA ALA A 239 1.23 19.47 20.05
C ALA A 239 1.28 21.00 20.12
N GLU A 240 0.37 21.69 19.39
CA GLU A 240 0.23 23.14 19.42
C GLU A 240 -0.10 23.65 20.83
N GLY A 241 -1.11 23.07 21.50
CA GLY A 241 -1.49 23.46 22.87
C GLY A 241 -0.35 23.23 23.88
N LYS A 242 0.47 22.21 23.69
CA LYS A 242 1.68 22.01 24.51
C LYS A 242 2.70 23.13 24.28
N VAL A 243 2.92 23.53 23.03
CA VAL A 243 3.84 24.62 22.69
C VAL A 243 3.32 25.95 23.23
N GLU A 244 2.01 26.25 23.09
CA GLU A 244 1.40 27.45 23.66
C GLU A 244 1.56 27.52 25.16
N THR A 245 1.27 26.42 25.88
CA THR A 245 1.48 26.32 27.33
C THR A 245 2.94 26.58 27.73
N SER A 246 3.87 26.00 26.95
CA SER A 246 5.31 26.21 27.16
C SER A 246 5.70 27.68 26.94
N ILE A 247 5.14 28.33 25.93
CA ILE A 247 5.37 29.77 25.66
C ILE A 247 4.82 30.63 26.79
N GLU A 248 3.58 30.37 27.24
CA GLU A 248 3.00 31.10 28.38
C GLU A 248 3.84 30.94 29.67
N LEU A 249 4.34 29.76 29.94
CA LEU A 249 5.22 29.50 31.07
C LEU A 249 6.54 30.25 30.95
N ALA A 250 7.17 30.22 29.74
CA ALA A 250 8.38 30.96 29.48
C ALA A 250 8.21 32.46 29.67
N LEU A 251 7.12 33.05 29.18
CA LEU A 251 6.80 34.48 29.39
C LEU A 251 6.64 34.82 30.88
N LYS A 252 5.92 33.97 31.65
CA LYS A 252 5.78 34.15 33.10
C LYS A 252 7.13 34.07 33.83
N MET A 253 8.06 33.22 33.40
CA MET A 253 9.39 33.10 33.98
C MET A 253 10.27 34.29 33.64
N LEU A 254 10.23 34.73 32.36
CA LEU A 254 10.93 35.93 31.90
C LEU A 254 10.48 37.18 32.68
N ALA A 255 9.18 37.36 32.86
CA ALA A 255 8.62 38.50 33.66
C ALA A 255 9.05 38.48 35.13
N ARG A 256 9.33 37.32 35.72
CA ARG A 256 9.85 37.20 37.10
C ARG A 256 11.32 37.60 37.24
N GLY A 257 12.10 37.48 36.15
CA GLY A 257 13.50 37.88 36.07
C GLY A 257 14.45 37.15 37.03
N ARG A 258 14.11 35.91 37.39
CA ARG A 258 14.89 35.11 38.37
C ARG A 258 15.71 34.01 37.75
N ASP A 259 15.28 33.56 36.56
CA ASP A 259 15.82 32.41 35.84
C ASP A 259 16.59 32.88 34.60
N SER A 260 17.67 32.21 34.24
CA SER A 260 18.40 32.45 32.99
C SER A 260 17.62 31.96 31.77
N ILE A 261 17.95 32.45 30.58
CA ILE A 261 17.32 32.01 29.32
C ILE A 261 17.51 30.49 29.12
N GLU A 262 18.66 29.97 29.49
CA GLU A 262 19.03 28.56 29.47
C GLU A 262 18.15 27.73 30.37
N GLU A 263 17.96 28.14 31.62
CA GLU A 263 17.07 27.47 32.59
C GLU A 263 15.62 27.49 32.15
N ILE A 264 15.15 28.61 31.60
CA ILE A 264 13.79 28.73 31.06
C ILE A 264 13.59 27.76 29.89
N ALA A 265 14.57 27.63 28.99
CA ALA A 265 14.51 26.70 27.85
C ALA A 265 14.43 25.23 28.33
N GLU A 266 15.23 24.88 29.36
CA GLU A 266 15.21 23.52 29.94
C GLU A 266 13.87 23.22 30.63
N MET A 267 13.35 24.13 31.43
CA MET A 267 12.10 23.96 32.18
C MET A 267 10.86 23.92 31.28
N THR A 268 10.86 24.69 30.20
CA THR A 268 9.71 24.78 29.29
C THR A 268 9.77 23.77 28.12
N GLY A 269 10.96 23.22 27.88
CA GLY A 269 11.23 22.37 26.69
C GLY A 269 11.21 23.14 25.37
N LEU A 270 11.21 24.45 25.39
CA LEU A 270 11.33 25.29 24.20
C LEU A 270 12.77 25.37 23.70
N PRO A 271 12.99 25.46 22.37
CA PRO A 271 14.31 25.75 21.84
C PRO A 271 14.88 27.07 22.40
N LEU A 272 16.17 27.09 22.73
CA LEU A 272 16.85 28.26 23.33
C LEU A 272 16.64 29.54 22.52
N GLU A 273 16.71 29.43 21.18
CA GLU A 273 16.45 30.56 20.27
C GLU A 273 15.04 31.11 20.42
N LYS A 274 14.05 30.25 20.65
CA LYS A 274 12.66 30.67 20.87
C LYS A 274 12.51 31.45 22.16
N VAL A 275 13.16 31.03 23.24
CA VAL A 275 13.15 31.76 24.52
C VAL A 275 13.85 33.13 24.40
N ARG A 276 14.95 33.20 23.62
CA ARG A 276 15.63 34.46 23.30
C ARG A 276 14.75 35.43 22.49
N GLU A 277 13.97 34.91 21.54
CA GLU A 277 13.01 35.73 20.79
C GLU A 277 11.89 36.30 21.70
N LEU A 278 11.38 35.45 22.61
CA LEU A 278 10.36 35.88 23.58
C LEU A 278 10.89 36.97 24.51
N ALA A 279 12.12 36.79 25.02
CA ALA A 279 12.77 37.77 25.88
C ALA A 279 12.97 39.15 25.19
N LYS A 280 13.33 39.16 23.90
CA LYS A 280 13.47 40.40 23.15
C LYS A 280 12.12 41.12 22.93
N LYS A 281 11.02 40.42 22.83
CA LYS A 281 9.67 40.97 22.65
C LYS A 281 9.10 41.57 23.93
N GLU A 282 9.53 41.09 25.07
CA GLU A 282 9.06 41.59 26.39
C GLU A 282 9.79 42.85 26.82
N ILE A 283 10.95 43.13 26.26
CA ILE A 283 11.80 44.30 26.57
C ILE A 283 11.53 45.50 25.62
N ALA A 284 10.76 45.25 24.51
CA ALA A 284 10.41 46.29 23.50
C ALA A 284 9.03 46.86 23.78
#